data_5474e5262cf3d42144d2d6e826550a5d
#
_entry.id   5474e5262cf3d42144d2d6e826550a5d
#
_cell.length_a   1.000
_cell.length_b   1.000
_cell.length_c   1.000
_cell.angle_alpha   90.00
_cell.angle_beta   90.00
_cell.angle_gamma   90.00
#
_symmetry.space_group_name_H-M   'P 1'
#
loop_
_entity.id
_entity.type
_entity.pdbx_description
1 polymer ?
#
loop_
_entity_poly.entity_id
_entity_poly.type
_entity_poly.pdbx_seq_one_letter_code
_entity_poly.pdbx_strand_id
1 'polypeptide(L)'
;MHIIGTEIEYGIVAVDDPEVSPIVTSTQAVVAYAEASGLGINRRTRWDYENESPLRDIRGFDLRRYRSGSAPSLDPNALGAANVITSSGARFYVDHAHPEYSSPETTSAWDALVWDKAGDIVMHRAAVASGEVEDQPQLK
;
A
#
# COMPACT_ATOMS: atom_id res chain seq x y z
N MET A 1 -29.41 9.37 6.73
CA MET A 1 -28.17 9.78 6.06
C MET A 1 -27.22 8.61 6.15
N HIS A 2 -26.69 8.13 5.04
CA HIS A 2 -25.69 7.05 5.02
C HIS A 2 -24.33 7.67 4.75
N ILE A 3 -23.31 7.21 5.46
CA ILE A 3 -21.92 7.55 5.22
C ILE A 3 -21.33 6.41 4.38
N ILE A 4 -20.61 6.76 3.33
CA ILE A 4 -20.00 5.84 2.36
C ILE A 4 -18.52 6.13 2.31
N GLY A 5 -17.69 5.12 2.44
CA GLY A 5 -16.27 5.12 2.13
C GLY A 5 -15.96 3.92 1.24
N THR A 6 -14.92 3.99 0.46
CA THR A 6 -14.41 2.89 -0.37
C THR A 6 -12.95 2.63 -0.02
N GLU A 7 -12.57 1.38 -0.04
CA GLU A 7 -11.19 0.92 0.04
C GLU A 7 -10.88 0.12 -1.22
N ILE A 8 -9.72 0.38 -1.80
CA ILE A 8 -9.27 -0.27 -3.02
C ILE A 8 -7.86 -0.78 -2.77
N GLU A 9 -7.68 -2.08 -2.83
CA GLU A 9 -6.37 -2.72 -2.84
C GLU A 9 -5.90 -2.90 -4.28
N TYR A 10 -4.65 -2.55 -4.55
CA TYR A 10 -4.05 -2.66 -5.88
C TYR A 10 -3.04 -3.79 -5.91
N GLY A 11 -3.20 -4.70 -6.87
CA GLY A 11 -2.16 -5.65 -7.23
C GLY A 11 -1.08 -4.94 -8.04
N ILE A 12 0.18 -5.03 -7.61
CA ILE A 12 1.31 -4.45 -8.33
C ILE A 12 2.40 -5.48 -8.57
N VAL A 13 3.15 -5.31 -9.65
CA VAL A 13 4.27 -6.17 -10.00
C VAL A 13 5.43 -5.32 -10.52
N ALA A 14 6.66 -5.71 -10.17
CA ALA A 14 7.84 -5.16 -10.80
C ALA A 14 8.00 -5.76 -12.21
N VAL A 15 8.10 -4.91 -13.24
CA VAL A 15 8.12 -5.35 -14.64
C VAL A 15 9.38 -6.16 -14.94
N ASP A 16 10.52 -5.71 -14.40
CA ASP A 16 11.83 -6.29 -14.70
C ASP A 16 12.24 -7.39 -13.71
N ASP A 17 11.56 -7.51 -12.57
CA ASP A 17 11.82 -8.53 -11.55
C ASP A 17 10.52 -8.98 -10.86
N PRO A 18 9.77 -9.90 -11.47
CA PRO A 18 8.50 -10.40 -10.91
C PRO A 18 8.64 -11.13 -9.57
N GLU A 19 9.84 -11.52 -9.18
CA GLU A 19 10.13 -12.22 -7.92
C GLU A 19 10.34 -11.27 -6.73
N VAL A 20 10.40 -9.97 -6.97
CA VAL A 20 10.45 -8.98 -5.89
C VAL A 20 9.24 -9.11 -4.97
N SER A 21 9.51 -9.07 -3.68
CA SER A 21 8.46 -9.21 -2.66
C SER A 21 7.39 -8.10 -2.81
N PRO A 22 6.11 -8.45 -2.90
CA PRO A 22 5.03 -7.46 -3.01
C PRO A 22 5.00 -6.44 -1.86
N ILE A 23 5.45 -6.80 -0.67
CA ILE A 23 5.54 -5.85 0.45
C ILE A 23 6.60 -4.77 0.21
N VAL A 24 7.66 -5.11 -0.52
CA VAL A 24 8.71 -4.14 -0.91
C VAL A 24 8.16 -3.19 -1.96
N THR A 25 7.60 -3.71 -3.04
CA THR A 25 7.05 -2.89 -4.14
C THR A 25 5.91 -2.00 -3.68
N SER A 26 5.03 -2.51 -2.81
CA SER A 26 3.94 -1.73 -2.21
C SER A 26 4.45 -0.59 -1.34
N THR A 27 5.49 -0.87 -0.52
CA THR A 27 6.12 0.17 0.30
C THR A 27 6.79 1.23 -0.57
N GLN A 28 7.49 0.81 -1.63
CA GLN A 28 8.12 1.73 -2.59
C GLN A 28 7.09 2.65 -3.27
N ALA A 29 5.97 2.08 -3.72
CA ALA A 29 4.90 2.85 -4.36
C ALA A 29 4.35 3.95 -3.44
N VAL A 30 4.05 3.63 -2.18
CA VAL A 30 3.53 4.60 -1.21
C VAL A 30 4.56 5.67 -0.87
N VAL A 31 5.82 5.28 -0.67
CA VAL A 31 6.92 6.21 -0.38
C VAL A 31 7.18 7.14 -1.55
N ALA A 32 7.29 6.60 -2.77
CA ALA A 32 7.53 7.40 -3.97
C ALA A 32 6.40 8.42 -4.22
N TYR A 33 5.13 8.00 -4.03
CA TYR A 33 4.01 8.93 -4.11
C TYR A 33 4.11 10.07 -3.08
N ALA A 34 4.42 9.75 -1.83
CA ALA A 34 4.54 10.75 -0.77
C ALA A 34 5.65 11.76 -1.08
N GLU A 35 6.82 11.30 -1.51
CA GLU A 35 7.95 12.15 -1.86
C GLU A 35 7.64 13.03 -3.08
N ALA A 36 7.10 12.46 -4.16
CA ALA A 36 6.73 13.20 -5.36
C ALA A 36 5.62 14.23 -5.11
N SER A 37 4.76 13.98 -4.12
CA SER A 37 3.67 14.88 -3.73
C SER A 37 4.03 15.86 -2.61
N GLY A 38 5.25 15.81 -2.07
CA GLY A 38 5.69 16.64 -0.94
C GLY A 38 4.94 16.35 0.35
N LEU A 39 4.42 15.14 0.52
CA LEU A 39 3.64 14.73 1.68
C LEU A 39 4.51 14.03 2.72
N GLY A 40 4.21 14.27 4.00
CA GLY A 40 4.89 13.58 5.10
C GLY A 40 4.46 12.12 5.22
N ILE A 41 5.44 11.23 5.29
CA ILE A 41 5.18 9.80 5.54
C ILE A 41 5.03 9.59 7.06
N ASN A 42 3.91 9.04 7.48
CA ASN A 42 3.74 8.63 8.85
C ASN A 42 4.32 7.22 9.07
N ARG A 43 5.53 7.17 9.62
CA ARG A 43 6.23 5.91 9.95
C ARG A 43 5.94 5.40 11.36
N ARG A 44 5.10 6.08 12.12
CA ARG A 44 4.83 5.76 13.53
C ARG A 44 3.61 4.86 13.72
N THR A 45 2.73 4.80 12.74
CA THR A 45 1.55 3.92 12.79
C THR A 45 2.02 2.50 12.53
N ARG A 46 1.93 1.65 13.55
CA ARG A 46 2.20 0.22 13.44
C ARG A 46 0.87 -0.50 13.38
N TRP A 47 0.78 -1.50 12.52
CA TRP A 47 -0.29 -2.47 12.60
C TRP A 47 -0.07 -3.36 13.81
N ASP A 48 -1.10 -3.48 14.64
CA ASP A 48 -1.10 -4.44 15.75
C ASP A 48 -1.83 -5.71 15.30
N TYR A 49 -1.05 -6.72 15.01
CA TYR A 49 -1.56 -8.04 14.62
C TYR A 49 -1.55 -9.05 15.77
N GLU A 50 -1.47 -8.62 17.04
CA GLU A 50 -1.38 -9.54 18.18
C GLU A 50 -2.59 -10.49 18.22
N ASN A 51 -3.76 -9.99 17.84
CA ASN A 51 -5.00 -10.76 17.80
C ASN A 51 -5.36 -11.31 16.41
N GLU A 52 -4.53 -11.04 15.41
CA GLU A 52 -4.76 -11.43 14.03
C GLU A 52 -3.59 -12.27 13.50
N SER A 53 -3.87 -13.09 12.52
CA SER A 53 -2.84 -13.84 11.81
C SER A 53 -2.99 -13.61 10.30
N PRO A 54 -2.60 -12.42 9.80
CA PRO A 54 -2.83 -12.02 8.41
C PRO A 54 -2.16 -12.94 7.39
N LEU A 55 -1.17 -13.73 7.80
CA LEU A 55 -0.46 -14.69 6.96
C LEU A 55 -1.00 -16.12 7.09
N ARG A 56 -2.11 -16.30 7.82
CA ARG A 56 -2.79 -17.58 8.02
C ARG A 56 -4.11 -17.59 7.28
N ASP A 57 -4.32 -18.56 6.41
CA ASP A 57 -5.63 -18.74 5.75
C ASP A 57 -6.58 -19.61 6.60
N ILE A 58 -7.85 -19.67 6.18
CA ILE A 58 -8.90 -20.43 6.86
C ILE A 58 -8.61 -21.95 6.90
N ARG A 59 -7.72 -22.44 6.02
CA ARG A 59 -7.29 -23.84 5.97
C ARG A 59 -6.18 -24.14 6.98
N GLY A 60 -5.67 -23.12 7.68
CA GLY A 60 -4.59 -23.23 8.64
C GLY A 60 -3.20 -23.12 8.02
N PHE A 61 -3.10 -22.80 6.74
CA PHE A 61 -1.82 -22.48 6.12
C PHE A 61 -1.25 -21.20 6.76
N ASP A 62 0.00 -21.24 7.20
CA ASP A 62 0.67 -20.10 7.83
C ASP A 62 2.00 -19.87 7.11
N LEU A 63 2.07 -18.81 6.32
CA LEU A 63 3.24 -18.46 5.52
C LEU A 63 4.51 -18.24 6.38
N ARG A 64 4.34 -17.85 7.65
CA ARG A 64 5.48 -17.68 8.57
C ARG A 64 6.28 -18.97 8.80
N ARG A 65 5.63 -20.12 8.68
CA ARG A 65 6.28 -21.43 8.86
C ARG A 65 7.20 -21.82 7.70
N TYR A 66 7.06 -21.17 6.55
CA TYR A 66 7.84 -21.46 5.34
C TYR A 66 8.97 -20.46 5.08
N ARG A 67 9.13 -19.43 5.93
CA ARG A 67 10.21 -18.45 5.82
C ARG A 67 11.51 -18.96 6.46
N SER A 68 12.07 -20.05 5.95
CA SER A 68 13.41 -20.52 6.31
C SER A 68 14.49 -20.13 5.30
N GLY A 69 14.28 -19.06 4.55
CA GLY A 69 15.31 -18.45 3.70
C GLY A 69 15.65 -17.07 4.25
N SER A 70 16.93 -16.71 4.24
CA SER A 70 17.43 -15.39 4.64
C SER A 70 16.74 -14.29 3.81
N ALA A 71 15.60 -13.82 4.30
CA ALA A 71 15.05 -12.56 3.80
C ALA A 71 16.11 -11.47 4.06
N PRO A 72 16.29 -10.51 3.13
CA PRO A 72 17.09 -9.34 3.42
C PRO A 72 16.63 -8.78 4.77
N SER A 73 17.55 -8.34 5.60
CA SER A 73 17.24 -7.71 6.89
C SER A 73 16.74 -6.30 6.63
N LEU A 74 15.60 -6.20 5.99
CA LEU A 74 14.84 -4.97 5.89
C LEU A 74 14.17 -4.80 7.25
N ASP A 75 14.34 -3.63 7.84
CA ASP A 75 13.70 -3.33 9.12
C ASP A 75 12.20 -3.67 9.00
N PRO A 76 11.70 -4.70 9.71
CA PRO A 76 10.29 -5.07 9.63
C PRO A 76 9.36 -3.92 10.04
N ASN A 77 9.92 -2.91 10.74
CA ASN A 77 9.19 -1.71 11.13
C ASN A 77 9.15 -0.64 10.02
N ALA A 78 9.99 -0.76 8.98
CA ALA A 78 10.00 0.16 7.84
C ALA A 78 9.17 -0.37 6.67
N LEU A 79 9.17 -1.69 6.48
CA LEU A 79 8.39 -2.35 5.43
C LEU A 79 6.96 -2.58 5.88
N GLY A 80 6.03 -2.21 5.03
CA GLY A 80 4.60 -2.37 5.29
C GLY A 80 4.01 -1.33 6.22
N ALA A 81 4.80 -0.38 6.74
CA ALA A 81 4.31 0.70 7.61
C ALA A 81 4.15 2.04 6.87
N ALA A 82 4.43 2.07 5.57
CA ALA A 82 4.28 3.29 4.78
C ALA A 82 2.80 3.71 4.74
N ASN A 83 2.55 4.95 5.14
CA ASN A 83 1.21 5.49 5.28
C ASN A 83 1.26 7.01 5.07
N VAL A 84 0.43 7.50 4.17
CA VAL A 84 0.32 8.91 3.84
C VAL A 84 -1.13 9.35 3.75
N ILE A 85 -1.42 10.54 4.26
CA ILE A 85 -2.70 11.20 4.04
C ILE A 85 -2.53 12.13 2.84
N THR A 86 -3.34 11.93 1.82
CA THR A 86 -3.33 12.75 0.62
C THR A 86 -3.88 14.15 0.90
N SER A 87 -3.64 15.08 0.00
CA SER A 87 -4.20 16.45 0.11
C SER A 87 -5.73 16.49 0.10
N SER A 88 -6.38 15.45 -0.42
CA SER A 88 -7.84 15.30 -0.42
C SER A 88 -8.40 14.68 0.86
N GLY A 89 -7.55 14.26 1.79
CA GLY A 89 -7.96 13.59 3.02
C GLY A 89 -8.11 12.07 2.90
N ALA A 90 -7.86 11.50 1.72
CA ALA A 90 -7.77 10.06 1.56
C ALA A 90 -6.51 9.50 2.22
N ARG A 91 -6.53 8.25 2.55
CA ARG A 91 -5.36 7.53 3.05
C ARG A 91 -4.80 6.65 1.93
N PHE A 92 -3.48 6.71 1.71
CA PHE A 92 -2.76 5.80 0.84
C PHE A 92 -1.66 5.11 1.64
N TYR A 93 -1.69 3.80 1.70
CA TYR A 93 -0.88 3.03 2.65
C TYR A 93 -0.63 1.61 2.16
N VAL A 94 0.21 0.88 2.90
CA VAL A 94 0.40 -0.55 2.66
C VAL A 94 -0.50 -1.32 3.61
N ASP A 95 -1.38 -2.14 3.06
CA ASP A 95 -2.09 -3.16 3.82
C ASP A 95 -1.63 -4.55 3.38
N HIS A 96 -1.14 -5.32 4.34
CA HIS A 96 -0.52 -6.64 4.13
C HIS A 96 0.64 -6.57 3.12
N ALA A 97 0.37 -6.65 1.86
CA ALA A 97 1.36 -6.58 0.78
C ALA A 97 0.82 -5.84 -0.46
N HIS A 98 -0.23 -5.06 -0.28
CA HIS A 98 -0.86 -4.26 -1.33
C HIS A 98 -0.82 -2.78 -1.01
N PRO A 99 -0.60 -1.90 -1.99
CA PRO A 99 -0.95 -0.50 -1.82
C PRO A 99 -2.46 -0.40 -1.74
N GLU A 100 -2.94 0.28 -0.73
CA GLU A 100 -4.37 0.48 -0.52
C GLU A 100 -4.72 1.96 -0.46
N TYR A 101 -5.84 2.30 -1.08
CA TYR A 101 -6.41 3.63 -1.05
C TYR A 101 -7.76 3.59 -0.33
N SER A 102 -7.83 4.24 0.85
CA SER A 102 -9.08 4.49 1.54
C SER A 102 -9.57 5.89 1.22
N SER A 103 -10.76 5.97 0.62
CA SER A 103 -11.36 7.24 0.21
C SER A 103 -11.77 8.10 1.40
N PRO A 104 -11.90 9.44 1.22
CA PRO A 104 -12.65 10.24 2.17
C PRO A 104 -14.11 9.74 2.27
N GLU A 105 -14.67 9.86 3.46
CA GLU A 105 -16.07 9.54 3.69
C GLU A 105 -16.98 10.56 3.02
N THR A 106 -18.08 10.08 2.45
CA THR A 106 -19.08 10.93 1.76
C THR A 106 -20.50 10.45 2.05
N THR A 107 -21.47 11.28 1.72
CA THR A 107 -22.90 10.96 1.85
C THR A 107 -23.59 10.82 0.50
N SER A 108 -22.86 10.93 -0.58
CA SER A 108 -23.33 10.89 -1.96
C SER A 108 -22.68 9.71 -2.70
N ALA A 109 -23.49 8.90 -3.37
CA ALA A 109 -22.99 7.82 -4.21
C ALA A 109 -22.14 8.34 -5.39
N TRP A 110 -22.46 9.54 -5.90
CA TRP A 110 -21.65 10.16 -6.95
C TRP A 110 -20.27 10.55 -6.44
N ASP A 111 -20.19 11.17 -5.25
CA ASP A 111 -18.90 11.54 -4.67
C ASP A 111 -18.08 10.29 -4.29
N ALA A 112 -18.75 9.23 -3.83
CA ALA A 112 -18.06 7.96 -3.57
C ALA A 112 -17.39 7.42 -4.86
N LEU A 113 -18.10 7.47 -6.00
CA LEU A 113 -17.53 7.08 -7.29
C LEU A 113 -16.36 7.97 -7.71
N VAL A 114 -16.47 9.28 -7.50
CA VAL A 114 -15.39 10.22 -7.82
C VAL A 114 -14.16 9.94 -6.99
N TRP A 115 -14.32 9.71 -5.69
CA TRP A 115 -13.21 9.37 -4.79
C TRP A 115 -12.60 8.01 -5.09
N ASP A 116 -13.41 7.04 -5.49
CA ASP A 116 -12.94 5.74 -5.97
C ASP A 116 -12.00 5.91 -7.17
N LYS A 117 -12.43 6.68 -8.16
CA LYS A 117 -11.59 6.97 -9.35
C LYS A 117 -10.37 7.83 -9.03
N ALA A 118 -10.40 8.64 -7.99
CA ALA A 118 -9.22 9.35 -7.53
C ALA A 118 -8.14 8.39 -7.01
N GLY A 119 -8.51 7.25 -6.42
CA GLY A 119 -7.60 6.19 -6.03
C GLY A 119 -6.79 5.64 -7.20
N ASP A 120 -7.42 5.39 -8.34
CA ASP A 120 -6.73 4.94 -9.56
C ASP A 120 -5.65 5.95 -10.01
N ILE A 121 -5.95 7.25 -9.88
CA ILE A 121 -4.99 8.32 -10.22
C ILE A 121 -3.83 8.35 -9.22
N VAL A 122 -4.11 8.19 -7.93
CA VAL A 122 -3.07 8.13 -6.88
C VAL A 122 -2.15 6.95 -7.14
N MET A 123 -2.71 5.76 -7.38
CA MET A 123 -1.91 4.55 -7.66
C MET A 123 -1.08 4.69 -8.94
N HIS A 124 -1.66 5.23 -10.02
CA HIS A 124 -0.92 5.48 -11.24
C HIS A 124 0.28 6.43 -11.02
N ARG A 125 0.08 7.52 -10.28
CA ARG A 125 1.15 8.46 -9.93
C ARG A 125 2.23 7.80 -9.07
N ALA A 126 1.83 6.93 -8.14
CA ALA A 126 2.74 6.17 -7.31
C ALA A 126 3.64 5.25 -8.15
N ALA A 127 3.05 4.53 -9.11
CA ALA A 127 3.79 3.65 -10.00
C ALA A 127 4.78 4.42 -10.88
N VAL A 128 4.37 5.56 -11.45
CA VAL A 128 5.25 6.43 -12.25
C VAL A 128 6.39 6.97 -11.40
N ALA A 129 6.08 7.54 -10.23
CA ALA A 129 7.09 8.10 -9.32
C ALA A 129 8.09 7.04 -8.84
N SER A 130 7.64 5.81 -8.59
CA SER A 130 8.54 4.71 -8.22
C SER A 130 9.55 4.38 -9.32
N GLY A 131 9.13 4.41 -10.59
CA GLY A 131 10.02 4.17 -11.72
C GLY A 131 11.02 5.31 -12.02
N GLU A 132 10.85 6.49 -11.42
CA GLU A 132 11.76 7.61 -11.52
C GLU A 132 12.89 7.58 -10.46
N VAL A 133 12.77 6.71 -9.46
CA VAL A 133 13.77 6.56 -8.39
C VAL A 133 14.87 5.63 -8.87
N GLU A 134 16.13 6.08 -8.75
CA GLU A 134 17.31 5.29 -9.10
C GLU A 134 17.34 3.97 -8.32
N ASP A 135 17.66 2.88 -8.97
CA ASP A 135 17.72 1.51 -8.42
C ASP A 135 16.35 0.93 -7.94
N GLN A 136 15.22 1.53 -8.33
CA GLN A 136 13.92 0.94 -8.09
C GLN A 136 13.31 0.34 -9.37
N PRO A 137 12.61 -0.81 -9.25
CA PRO A 137 11.98 -1.42 -10.39
C PRO A 137 10.79 -0.59 -10.90
N GLN A 138 10.52 -0.68 -12.19
CA GLN A 138 9.28 -0.15 -12.75
C GLN A 138 8.09 -0.98 -12.25
N LEU A 139 7.05 -0.31 -11.77
CA LEU A 139 5.83 -0.93 -11.28
C LEU A 139 4.72 -0.89 -12.34
N LYS A 140 3.92 -1.95 -12.38
CA LYS A 140 2.71 -2.07 -13.20
C LYS A 140 1.56 -2.65 -12.39
#